data_48cf555cab10ba8c7a6b61cae38981bc
#
_entry.id   48cf555cab10ba8c7a6b61cae38981bc
#
_cell.length_a   1.000
_cell.length_b   1.000
_cell.length_c   1.000
_cell.angle_alpha   90.00
_cell.angle_beta   90.00
_cell.angle_gamma   90.00
#
_symmetry.space_group_name_H-M   'P 1'
#
loop_
_entity.id
_entity.type
_entity.pdbx_description
1 polymer ?
#
loop_
_entity_poly.entity_id
_entity_poly.type
_entity_poly.pdbx_seq_one_letter_code
_entity_poly.pdbx_strand_id
1 'polypeptide(L)'
;DYTKGLAIWFDAPNTLQGHAVWYGGRPDMWKGENKPETAGDTARNPDAAWESQSLPIGNGSIGANIMGSVEAERITFNEKTLWRGGPNTAKGADYYWNVNKQSAHILDEIRKAFTEGDQAKAERLTRQNFNSEVPYEGSREKPFRFGSFTTMGEFYVETGLNIIGMSDYKRILSLDSAMAVVQFKKDYVAYQRNYFISYPANVMVMRFSADQPGKQNLVFSYAPNPVSVSYTHLRA
;
A
#
# COMPACT_ATOMS: atom_id res chain seq x y z
N ASP A 1 11.98 -21.09 13.82
CA ASP A 1 10.90 -21.46 12.89
C ASP A 1 9.76 -20.45 13.04
N TYR A 2 9.64 -19.55 12.10
CA TYR A 2 8.66 -18.43 12.12
C TYR A 2 7.22 -18.89 11.89
N THR A 3 6.98 -20.15 11.54
CA THR A 3 5.62 -20.69 11.36
C THR A 3 5.04 -21.23 12.67
N LYS A 4 5.83 -21.27 13.75
CA LYS A 4 5.36 -21.61 15.09
C LYS A 4 4.88 -20.34 15.80
N GLY A 5 3.75 -20.42 16.45
CA GLY A 5 3.10 -19.28 17.09
C GLY A 5 2.07 -18.58 16.18
N LEU A 6 1.79 -17.31 16.45
CA LEU A 6 0.84 -16.52 15.67
C LEU A 6 1.50 -16.03 14.37
N ALA A 7 1.20 -16.71 13.28
CA ALA A 7 1.75 -16.37 11.97
C ALA A 7 0.74 -16.57 10.83
N ILE A 8 0.84 -15.71 9.81
CA ILE A 8 0.17 -15.90 8.52
C ILE A 8 1.28 -16.24 7.53
N TRP A 9 1.07 -17.24 6.67
CA TRP A 9 2.10 -17.66 5.73
C TRP A 9 1.52 -18.11 4.38
N PHE A 10 2.34 -18.03 3.36
CA PHE A 10 2.08 -18.48 2.00
C PHE A 10 3.28 -19.30 1.51
N ASP A 11 3.03 -20.30 0.67
CA ASP A 11 4.03 -21.20 0.10
C ASP A 11 4.36 -20.87 -1.37
N ALA A 12 3.81 -19.78 -1.89
CA ALA A 12 4.06 -19.30 -3.23
C ALA A 12 4.46 -17.81 -3.23
N PRO A 13 5.34 -17.39 -4.15
CA PRO A 13 5.65 -15.99 -4.36
C PRO A 13 4.40 -15.21 -4.74
N ASN A 14 4.31 -13.98 -4.32
CA ASN A 14 3.32 -13.07 -4.85
C ASN A 14 3.67 -12.75 -6.31
N THR A 15 2.66 -12.67 -7.14
CA THR A 15 2.83 -12.27 -8.53
C THR A 15 2.90 -10.75 -8.62
N LEU A 16 3.75 -10.23 -9.52
CA LEU A 16 3.85 -8.79 -9.75
C LEU A 16 2.77 -8.27 -10.72
N GLN A 17 1.71 -9.00 -10.98
CA GLN A 17 0.65 -8.56 -11.88
C GLN A 17 -0.16 -7.40 -11.30
N GLY A 18 -0.47 -6.43 -12.10
CA GLY A 18 -1.38 -5.31 -11.77
C GLY A 18 -0.75 -4.05 -11.19
N HIS A 19 0.54 -4.04 -11.00
CA HIS A 19 1.17 -3.05 -10.14
C HIS A 19 1.22 -1.63 -10.56
N ALA A 20 1.49 -1.38 -11.70
CA ALA A 20 2.24 -0.18 -11.94
C ALA A 20 1.45 0.90 -12.61
N VAL A 21 0.29 0.59 -13.09
CA VAL A 21 -0.57 1.61 -13.69
C VAL A 21 -0.95 2.69 -12.66
N TRP A 22 -0.95 2.31 -11.40
CA TRP A 22 -1.47 3.19 -10.35
C TRP A 22 -0.45 4.09 -9.67
N TYR A 23 0.77 3.62 -9.49
CA TYR A 23 1.75 4.32 -8.66
C TYR A 23 2.96 4.83 -9.43
N GLY A 24 2.91 4.86 -10.76
CA GLY A 24 4.04 5.28 -11.56
C GLY A 24 5.24 4.36 -11.39
N GLY A 25 4.97 3.06 -11.18
CA GLY A 25 6.00 2.05 -11.07
C GLY A 25 7.01 2.15 -12.21
N ARG A 26 8.18 1.58 -12.05
CA ARG A 26 9.27 1.72 -13.02
C ARG A 26 8.77 1.51 -14.44
N PRO A 27 8.87 2.49 -15.33
CA PRO A 27 8.39 2.37 -16.71
C PRO A 27 9.05 1.25 -17.51
N ASP A 28 10.25 0.82 -17.08
CA ASP A 28 11.02 -0.26 -17.68
C ASP A 28 10.50 -1.66 -17.30
N MET A 29 9.81 -1.81 -16.19
CA MET A 29 9.15 -3.07 -15.83
C MET A 29 7.89 -3.36 -16.67
N TRP A 30 7.44 -2.40 -17.46
CA TRP A 30 6.24 -2.45 -18.31
C TRP A 30 6.55 -2.70 -19.76
N LYS A 31 7.74 -3.14 -20.06
CA LYS A 31 8.09 -3.54 -21.41
C LYS A 31 7.47 -4.90 -21.70
N GLY A 32 6.31 -4.91 -22.32
CA GLY A 32 5.72 -6.12 -22.84
C GLY A 32 4.22 -6.26 -22.60
N GLU A 33 3.74 -7.44 -22.85
CA GLU A 33 2.36 -7.86 -23.01
C GLU A 33 1.49 -7.83 -21.73
N ASN A 34 2.03 -7.43 -20.60
CA ASN A 34 1.34 -7.39 -19.30
C ASN A 34 0.71 -6.03 -18.98
N LYS A 35 0.53 -5.18 -19.95
CA LYS A 35 -0.22 -3.94 -19.78
C LYS A 35 -1.70 -4.31 -19.64
N PRO A 36 -2.38 -3.95 -18.56
CA PRO A 36 -3.81 -4.23 -18.45
C PRO A 36 -4.55 -3.61 -19.63
N GLU A 37 -5.18 -4.44 -20.42
CA GLU A 37 -5.84 -4.02 -21.66
C GLU A 37 -7.08 -3.15 -21.43
N THR A 38 -7.63 -3.14 -20.23
CA THR A 38 -8.84 -2.38 -19.92
C THR A 38 -8.71 -1.57 -18.65
N ALA A 39 -8.81 -0.28 -18.80
CA ALA A 39 -8.89 0.67 -17.67
C ALA A 39 -10.09 0.40 -16.72
N GLY A 40 -11.03 -0.44 -17.10
CA GLY A 40 -12.23 -0.76 -16.34
C GLY A 40 -12.00 -1.68 -15.16
N ASP A 41 -11.19 -2.72 -15.32
CA ASP A 41 -10.92 -3.69 -14.26
C ASP A 41 -9.89 -3.19 -13.26
N THR A 42 -8.92 -2.41 -13.74
CA THR A 42 -7.93 -1.76 -12.89
C THR A 42 -8.51 -0.67 -11.99
N ALA A 43 -9.63 -0.07 -12.38
CA ALA A 43 -10.29 0.94 -11.56
C ALA A 43 -11.02 0.36 -10.34
N ARG A 44 -11.40 -0.93 -10.38
CA ARG A 44 -12.09 -1.60 -9.28
C ARG A 44 -11.17 -2.34 -8.34
N ASN A 45 -10.09 -2.89 -8.86
CA ASN A 45 -9.08 -3.58 -8.08
C ASN A 45 -7.72 -3.48 -8.78
N PRO A 46 -7.08 -2.31 -8.74
CA PRO A 46 -5.86 -2.04 -9.50
C PRO A 46 -4.68 -2.89 -9.05
N ASP A 47 -4.75 -3.50 -7.88
CA ASP A 47 -3.67 -4.29 -7.32
C ASP A 47 -4.19 -5.37 -6.36
N ALA A 48 -4.92 -6.33 -6.89
CA ALA A 48 -5.50 -7.42 -6.11
C ALA A 48 -4.45 -8.23 -5.32
N ALA A 49 -3.26 -8.38 -5.87
CA ALA A 49 -2.17 -9.08 -5.20
C ALA A 49 -1.62 -8.28 -4.02
N TRP A 50 -1.58 -6.95 -4.12
CA TRP A 50 -1.22 -6.08 -3.01
C TRP A 50 -2.24 -6.17 -1.88
N GLU A 51 -3.53 -6.12 -2.20
CA GLU A 51 -4.60 -6.17 -1.20
C GLU A 51 -4.71 -7.51 -0.50
N SER A 52 -4.62 -8.60 -1.26
CA SER A 52 -4.96 -9.95 -0.76
C SER A 52 -3.76 -10.76 -0.28
N GLN A 53 -2.55 -10.43 -0.73
CA GLN A 53 -1.39 -11.29 -0.56
C GLN A 53 -0.17 -10.59 0.02
N SER A 54 -0.12 -9.26 0.15
CA SER A 54 1.01 -8.58 0.76
C SER A 54 1.08 -8.83 2.27
N LEU A 55 2.29 -8.72 2.83
CA LEU A 55 2.52 -8.87 4.25
C LEU A 55 2.70 -7.48 4.88
N PRO A 56 1.73 -6.99 5.66
CA PRO A 56 1.81 -5.68 6.28
C PRO A 56 2.72 -5.69 7.52
N ILE A 57 3.57 -4.70 7.63
CA ILE A 57 4.39 -4.41 8.83
C ILE A 57 4.29 -2.93 9.19
N GLY A 58 4.49 -2.58 10.46
CA GLY A 58 4.42 -1.18 10.88
C GLY A 58 4.72 -0.97 12.36
N ASN A 59 4.94 0.29 12.72
CA ASN A 59 5.17 0.73 14.11
C ASN A 59 4.19 1.82 14.57
N GLY A 60 3.13 2.07 13.80
CA GLY A 60 2.17 3.15 14.06
C GLY A 60 2.58 4.53 13.50
N SER A 61 3.81 4.71 13.05
CA SER A 61 4.28 5.88 12.32
C SER A 61 4.59 5.56 10.86
N ILE A 62 5.40 4.55 10.64
CA ILE A 62 5.72 4.00 9.32
C ILE A 62 4.96 2.70 9.13
N GLY A 63 4.43 2.49 7.94
CA GLY A 63 3.83 1.25 7.50
C GLY A 63 4.40 0.80 6.16
N ALA A 64 4.49 -0.51 5.95
CA ALA A 64 4.91 -1.08 4.68
C ALA A 64 4.19 -2.38 4.38
N ASN A 65 4.04 -2.67 3.09
CA ASN A 65 3.56 -3.95 2.58
C ASN A 65 4.67 -4.63 1.79
N ILE A 66 4.99 -5.86 2.17
CA ILE A 66 6.02 -6.70 1.57
C ILE A 66 5.35 -7.68 0.62
N MET A 67 5.76 -7.70 -0.64
CA MET A 67 5.15 -8.57 -1.65
C MET A 67 5.72 -9.99 -1.61
N GLY A 68 7.00 -10.16 -1.31
CA GLY A 68 7.66 -11.46 -1.29
C GLY A 68 7.97 -12.03 -2.66
N SER A 69 8.17 -11.19 -3.65
CA SER A 69 8.57 -11.63 -5.00
C SER A 69 10.05 -12.02 -5.04
N VAL A 70 10.42 -12.99 -5.86
CA VAL A 70 11.78 -13.51 -5.92
C VAL A 70 12.69 -12.65 -6.78
N GLU A 71 12.28 -12.35 -8.00
CA GLU A 71 13.07 -11.66 -9.01
C GLU A 71 13.27 -10.18 -8.68
N ALA A 72 12.17 -9.55 -8.31
CA ALA A 72 12.15 -8.15 -7.87
C ALA A 72 11.19 -8.02 -6.69
N GLU A 73 11.74 -7.82 -5.49
CA GLU A 73 10.93 -7.48 -4.33
C GLU A 73 10.31 -6.10 -4.52
N ARG A 74 9.04 -5.98 -4.20
CA ARG A 74 8.32 -4.71 -4.16
C ARG A 74 7.87 -4.42 -2.74
N ILE A 75 8.12 -3.22 -2.29
CA ILE A 75 7.76 -2.77 -0.95
C ILE A 75 7.05 -1.43 -1.09
N THR A 76 5.76 -1.42 -0.88
CA THR A 76 4.99 -0.18 -0.76
C THR A 76 5.09 0.31 0.67
N PHE A 77 5.41 1.58 0.88
CA PHE A 77 5.54 2.11 2.22
C PHE A 77 4.95 3.51 2.36
N ASN A 78 4.67 3.87 3.59
CA ASN A 78 4.07 5.16 3.92
C ASN A 78 4.45 5.62 5.33
N GLU A 79 4.27 6.92 5.55
CA GLU A 79 4.41 7.58 6.84
C GLU A 79 3.08 8.28 7.18
N LYS A 80 2.63 8.17 8.43
CA LYS A 80 1.28 8.56 8.87
C LYS A 80 0.94 10.04 8.69
N THR A 81 1.93 10.90 8.58
CA THR A 81 1.72 12.35 8.40
C THR A 81 1.68 12.77 6.94
N LEU A 82 1.93 11.82 6.02
CA LEU A 82 1.93 12.10 4.59
C LEU A 82 0.50 12.15 4.05
N TRP A 83 -0.03 13.36 3.98
CA TRP A 83 -1.35 13.66 3.46
C TRP A 83 -1.27 14.60 2.28
N ARG A 84 -2.16 14.43 1.32
CA ARG A 84 -2.36 15.36 0.22
C ARG A 84 -3.61 16.20 0.49
N GLY A 85 -3.45 17.52 0.38
CA GLY A 85 -4.53 18.43 0.69
C GLY A 85 -4.77 18.56 2.21
N GLY A 86 -5.86 19.20 2.57
CA GLY A 86 -6.27 19.41 3.95
C GLY A 86 -6.77 20.81 4.21
N PRO A 87 -7.01 21.16 5.45
CA PRO A 87 -7.42 22.51 5.82
C PRO A 87 -6.38 23.53 5.32
N ASN A 88 -6.81 24.63 4.75
CA ASN A 88 -5.96 25.69 4.20
C ASN A 88 -5.22 25.40 2.89
N THR A 89 -5.37 24.24 2.30
CA THR A 89 -4.77 23.93 0.98
C THR A 89 -5.60 24.41 -0.18
N ALA A 90 -6.89 24.60 0.01
CA ALA A 90 -7.80 25.20 -0.95
C ALA A 90 -8.19 26.61 -0.49
N LYS A 91 -8.50 27.48 -1.43
CA LYS A 91 -9.03 28.83 -1.13
C LYS A 91 -10.32 28.69 -0.30
N GLY A 92 -10.22 28.98 0.97
CA GLY A 92 -11.37 29.08 1.86
C GLY A 92 -11.15 28.38 3.18
N ALA A 93 -11.18 29.17 4.24
CA ALA A 93 -11.25 28.70 5.62
C ALA A 93 -12.51 27.83 5.87
N ASP A 94 -13.32 27.61 4.85
CA ASP A 94 -14.63 26.98 4.93
C ASP A 94 -14.58 25.45 4.89
N TYR A 95 -13.40 24.86 4.72
CA TYR A 95 -13.24 23.42 4.58
C TYR A 95 -13.90 22.62 5.72
N TYR A 96 -13.73 23.02 6.95
CA TYR A 96 -14.32 22.34 8.10
C TYR A 96 -15.79 22.71 8.33
N TRP A 97 -16.13 23.95 8.12
CA TRP A 97 -17.44 24.48 8.47
C TRP A 97 -18.51 24.04 7.49
N ASN A 98 -18.16 23.92 6.21
CA ASN A 98 -19.08 23.46 5.19
C ASN A 98 -19.31 21.94 5.21
N VAL A 99 -18.48 21.17 5.89
CA VAL A 99 -18.66 19.73 6.05
C VAL A 99 -19.64 19.43 7.20
N ASN A 100 -19.65 20.25 8.24
CA ASN A 100 -20.53 20.06 9.38
C ASN A 100 -21.84 20.82 9.18
N LYS A 101 -22.84 20.14 8.65
CA LYS A 101 -24.19 20.69 8.43
C LYS A 101 -25.05 20.74 9.70
N GLN A 102 -24.48 20.44 10.87
CA GLN A 102 -25.20 20.34 12.14
C GLN A 102 -26.45 19.44 12.07
N SER A 103 -26.36 18.37 11.34
CA SER A 103 -27.47 17.50 10.96
C SER A 103 -27.76 16.39 11.99
N ALA A 104 -27.29 16.51 13.22
CA ALA A 104 -27.51 15.48 14.25
C ALA A 104 -28.99 15.13 14.46
N HIS A 105 -29.89 16.09 14.28
CA HIS A 105 -31.33 15.90 14.39
C HIS A 105 -31.93 14.91 13.37
N ILE A 106 -31.24 14.65 12.24
CA ILE A 106 -31.66 13.68 11.22
C ILE A 106 -31.31 12.23 11.60
N LEU A 107 -30.45 12.01 12.58
CA LEU A 107 -30.01 10.66 12.94
C LEU A 107 -31.15 9.71 13.34
N ASP A 108 -32.16 10.22 14.02
CA ASP A 108 -33.29 9.40 14.44
C ASP A 108 -34.15 8.96 13.23
N GLU A 109 -34.28 9.81 12.23
CA GLU A 109 -34.98 9.45 10.99
C GLU A 109 -34.19 8.41 10.19
N ILE A 110 -32.86 8.53 10.15
CA ILE A 110 -31.99 7.52 9.52
C ILE A 110 -32.11 6.17 10.24
N ARG A 111 -32.04 6.17 11.57
CA ARG A 111 -32.20 4.94 12.37
C ARG A 111 -33.57 4.31 12.14
N LYS A 112 -34.62 5.12 12.10
CA LYS A 112 -35.97 4.64 11.82
C LYS A 112 -36.05 4.00 10.45
N ALA A 113 -35.49 4.63 9.40
CA ALA A 113 -35.46 4.06 8.05
C ALA A 113 -34.76 2.71 8.02
N PHE A 114 -33.64 2.53 8.73
CA PHE A 114 -32.97 1.23 8.86
C PHE A 114 -33.85 0.20 9.58
N THR A 115 -34.53 0.60 10.66
CA THR A 115 -35.41 -0.32 11.41
C THR A 115 -36.62 -0.78 10.58
N GLU A 116 -37.12 0.08 9.71
CA GLU A 116 -38.21 -0.19 8.77
C GLU A 116 -37.75 -0.94 7.51
N GLY A 117 -36.44 -1.19 7.35
CA GLY A 117 -35.88 -1.86 6.18
C GLY A 117 -35.75 -0.98 4.93
N ASP A 118 -35.99 0.34 5.05
CA ASP A 118 -35.85 1.30 3.94
C ASP A 118 -34.39 1.79 3.87
N GLN A 119 -33.52 0.91 3.38
CA GLN A 119 -32.10 1.22 3.22
C GLN A 119 -31.87 2.39 2.24
N ALA A 120 -32.67 2.48 1.18
CA ALA A 120 -32.52 3.54 0.20
C ALA A 120 -32.79 4.92 0.80
N LYS A 121 -33.78 5.04 1.67
CA LYS A 121 -34.06 6.26 2.42
C LYS A 121 -32.93 6.58 3.39
N ALA A 122 -32.45 5.59 4.13
CA ALA A 122 -31.35 5.77 5.08
C ALA A 122 -30.08 6.28 4.39
N GLU A 123 -29.69 5.67 3.28
CA GLU A 123 -28.52 6.11 2.49
C GLU A 123 -28.70 7.52 1.93
N ARG A 124 -29.86 7.83 1.37
CA ARG A 124 -30.16 9.17 0.85
C ARG A 124 -30.04 10.24 1.93
N LEU A 125 -30.65 10.02 3.07
CA LEU A 125 -30.58 10.95 4.21
C LEU A 125 -29.16 11.12 4.71
N THR A 126 -28.38 10.02 4.79
CA THR A 126 -26.96 10.06 5.20
C THR A 126 -26.15 10.89 4.20
N ARG A 127 -26.27 10.63 2.92
CA ARG A 127 -25.54 11.38 1.88
C ARG A 127 -25.88 12.88 1.89
N GLN A 128 -27.15 13.22 2.05
CA GLN A 128 -27.60 14.61 2.03
C GLN A 128 -27.15 15.41 3.26
N ASN A 129 -27.01 14.74 4.40
CA ASN A 129 -26.83 15.44 5.68
C ASN A 129 -25.45 15.27 6.31
N PHE A 130 -24.70 14.21 5.95
CA PHE A 130 -23.42 13.91 6.57
C PHE A 130 -22.24 13.83 5.60
N ASN A 131 -22.50 13.78 4.30
CA ASN A 131 -21.42 13.84 3.31
C ASN A 131 -21.08 15.30 2.98
N SER A 132 -19.81 15.52 2.70
CA SER A 132 -19.33 16.80 2.19
C SER A 132 -19.96 17.08 0.81
N GLU A 133 -20.39 18.32 0.60
CA GLU A 133 -20.82 18.81 -0.71
C GLU A 133 -19.67 19.29 -1.59
N VAL A 134 -18.45 19.17 -1.11
CA VAL A 134 -17.30 19.58 -1.91
C VAL A 134 -17.24 18.70 -3.15
N PRO A 135 -17.44 19.28 -4.36
CA PRO A 135 -17.35 18.51 -5.58
C PRO A 135 -16.01 17.80 -5.67
N TYR A 136 -16.01 16.54 -6.06
CA TYR A 136 -14.78 15.82 -6.37
C TYR A 136 -14.14 16.44 -7.62
N GLU A 137 -13.28 17.41 -7.42
CA GLU A 137 -12.46 18.01 -8.48
C GLU A 137 -11.13 17.24 -8.59
N GLY A 138 -11.19 15.92 -8.64
CA GLY A 138 -10.01 15.04 -8.64
C GLY A 138 -9.33 14.94 -10.00
N SER A 139 -9.02 16.07 -10.66
CA SER A 139 -8.07 16.07 -11.76
C SER A 139 -6.64 16.32 -11.22
N ARG A 140 -5.62 15.88 -11.96
CA ARG A 140 -4.21 16.18 -11.63
C ARG A 140 -3.91 17.68 -11.48
N GLU A 141 -4.73 18.51 -12.08
CA GLU A 141 -4.57 19.97 -12.15
C GLU A 141 -5.27 20.71 -11.01
N LYS A 142 -6.24 20.07 -10.36
CA LYS A 142 -6.97 20.66 -9.24
C LYS A 142 -6.72 19.89 -7.97
N PRO A 143 -6.07 20.48 -6.98
CA PRO A 143 -5.77 19.81 -5.71
C PRO A 143 -7.08 19.40 -5.02
N PHE A 144 -7.05 18.23 -4.38
CA PHE A 144 -8.15 17.80 -3.52
C PHE A 144 -8.41 18.85 -2.45
N ARG A 145 -9.66 19.21 -2.25
CA ARG A 145 -10.06 20.19 -1.24
C ARG A 145 -10.11 19.63 0.17
N PHE A 146 -10.12 18.30 0.30
CA PHE A 146 -10.04 17.59 1.59
C PHE A 146 -8.75 16.78 1.67
N GLY A 147 -8.27 16.57 2.89
CA GLY A 147 -7.06 15.76 3.12
C GLY A 147 -7.27 14.32 2.66
N SER A 148 -6.30 13.78 1.95
CA SER A 148 -6.27 12.39 1.51
C SER A 148 -4.95 11.76 1.90
N PHE A 149 -5.04 10.59 2.53
CA PHE A 149 -3.87 9.77 2.82
C PHE A 149 -3.27 9.28 1.50
N THR A 150 -1.95 9.28 1.40
CA THR A 150 -1.25 8.86 0.18
C THR A 150 -0.04 8.03 0.52
N THR A 151 0.38 7.15 -0.38
CA THR A 151 1.62 6.40 -0.23
C THR A 151 2.82 7.29 -0.48
N MET A 152 3.93 7.04 0.22
CA MET A 152 5.20 7.72 0.00
C MET A 152 5.83 7.28 -1.32
N GLY A 153 5.68 6.00 -1.67
CA GLY A 153 6.19 5.41 -2.88
C GLY A 153 6.48 3.92 -2.71
N GLU A 154 7.32 3.42 -3.56
CA GLU A 154 7.69 2.01 -3.60
C GLU A 154 9.19 1.82 -3.71
N PHE A 155 9.72 0.90 -2.93
CA PHE A 155 11.05 0.35 -3.12
C PHE A 155 10.98 -0.92 -3.95
N TYR A 156 11.92 -1.04 -4.87
CA TYR A 156 12.17 -2.26 -5.61
C TYR A 156 13.58 -2.75 -5.31
N VAL A 157 13.71 -4.06 -5.11
CA VAL A 157 15.00 -4.71 -4.91
C VAL A 157 15.12 -5.82 -5.93
N GLU A 158 15.80 -5.54 -7.04
CA GLU A 158 16.13 -6.55 -8.05
C GLU A 158 17.23 -7.46 -7.55
N THR A 159 17.06 -8.76 -7.70
CA THR A 159 17.96 -9.76 -7.12
C THR A 159 18.81 -10.48 -8.15
N GLY A 160 18.50 -10.33 -9.44
CA GLY A 160 19.10 -11.11 -10.53
C GLY A 160 18.70 -12.58 -10.52
N LEU A 161 17.81 -12.99 -9.61
CA LEU A 161 17.29 -14.37 -9.56
C LEU A 161 16.04 -14.50 -10.42
N ASN A 162 15.68 -15.75 -10.75
CA ASN A 162 14.39 -16.09 -11.35
C ASN A 162 13.74 -17.25 -10.59
N ILE A 163 12.46 -17.47 -10.79
CA ILE A 163 11.68 -18.50 -10.10
C ILE A 163 11.91 -19.91 -10.63
N ILE A 164 12.55 -20.08 -11.79
CA ILE A 164 12.76 -21.39 -12.42
C ILE A 164 13.71 -22.23 -11.56
N GLY A 165 13.27 -23.41 -11.13
CA GLY A 165 14.05 -24.28 -10.25
C GLY A 165 14.16 -23.81 -8.81
N MET A 166 13.35 -22.85 -8.38
CA MET A 166 13.20 -22.48 -6.98
C MET A 166 12.46 -23.56 -6.21
N SER A 167 12.83 -23.77 -4.94
CA SER A 167 12.17 -24.68 -4.01
C SER A 167 12.06 -24.09 -2.62
N ASP A 168 11.29 -24.76 -1.76
CA ASP A 168 11.12 -24.43 -0.33
C ASP A 168 10.71 -22.98 -0.09
N TYR A 169 9.93 -22.40 -1.00
CA TYR A 169 9.48 -21.03 -0.86
C TYR A 169 8.48 -20.88 0.29
N LYS A 170 8.72 -19.89 1.13
CA LYS A 170 7.76 -19.39 2.12
C LYS A 170 7.89 -17.89 2.31
N ARG A 171 6.77 -17.23 2.46
CA ARG A 171 6.69 -15.86 3.00
C ARG A 171 5.74 -15.87 4.21
N ILE A 172 6.18 -15.25 5.27
CA ILE A 172 5.59 -15.39 6.59
C ILE A 172 5.46 -14.01 7.22
N LEU A 173 4.30 -13.71 7.76
CA LEU A 173 4.09 -12.62 8.70
C LEU A 173 3.99 -13.20 10.12
N SER A 174 5.04 -13.05 10.90
CA SER A 174 5.03 -13.43 12.31
C SER A 174 4.45 -12.29 13.14
N LEU A 175 3.30 -12.53 13.74
CA LEU A 175 2.63 -11.55 14.61
C LEU A 175 3.33 -11.43 15.96
N ASP A 176 3.96 -12.51 16.44
CA ASP A 176 4.71 -12.52 17.70
C ASP A 176 5.97 -11.64 17.65
N SER A 177 6.65 -11.62 16.51
CA SER A 177 7.89 -10.82 16.32
C SER A 177 7.68 -9.54 15.52
N ALA A 178 6.48 -9.30 14.99
CA ALA A 178 6.15 -8.20 14.10
C ALA A 178 7.10 -8.11 12.87
N MET A 179 7.43 -9.29 12.30
CA MET A 179 8.36 -9.42 11.18
C MET A 179 7.71 -10.08 9.98
N ALA A 180 8.01 -9.57 8.79
CA ALA A 180 7.81 -10.30 7.55
C ALA A 180 9.11 -11.02 7.17
N VAL A 181 9.00 -12.27 6.75
CA VAL A 181 10.13 -13.12 6.35
C VAL A 181 9.81 -13.76 5.01
N VAL A 182 10.78 -13.75 4.09
CA VAL A 182 10.72 -14.48 2.83
C VAL A 182 11.92 -15.40 2.77
N GLN A 183 11.68 -16.68 2.53
CA GLN A 183 12.74 -17.70 2.44
C GLN A 183 12.49 -18.63 1.28
N PHE A 184 13.52 -19.04 0.60
CA PHE A 184 13.49 -19.98 -0.51
C PHE A 184 14.88 -20.56 -0.79
N LYS A 185 14.92 -21.61 -1.59
CA LYS A 185 16.17 -22.14 -2.15
C LYS A 185 16.20 -21.94 -3.65
N LYS A 186 17.36 -21.61 -4.18
CA LYS A 186 17.64 -21.49 -5.60
C LYS A 186 19.06 -21.94 -5.88
N ASP A 187 19.24 -22.88 -6.83
CA ASP A 187 20.54 -23.41 -7.23
C ASP A 187 21.40 -23.85 -6.02
N TYR A 188 20.79 -24.63 -5.10
CA TYR A 188 21.38 -25.13 -3.86
C TYR A 188 21.81 -24.03 -2.85
N VAL A 189 21.39 -22.79 -3.03
CA VAL A 189 21.62 -21.68 -2.11
C VAL A 189 20.33 -21.37 -1.36
N ALA A 190 20.39 -21.28 -0.05
CA ALA A 190 19.27 -20.84 0.76
C ALA A 190 19.30 -19.31 0.93
N TYR A 191 18.21 -18.67 0.55
CA TYR A 191 18.01 -17.24 0.67
C TYR A 191 17.00 -16.93 1.77
N GLN A 192 17.28 -15.88 2.54
CA GLN A 192 16.33 -15.35 3.51
C GLN A 192 16.31 -13.83 3.48
N ARG A 193 15.12 -13.27 3.54
CA ARG A 193 14.88 -11.84 3.67
C ARG A 193 14.05 -11.59 4.92
N ASN A 194 14.43 -10.61 5.72
CA ASN A 194 13.74 -10.23 6.94
C ASN A 194 13.40 -8.76 6.86
N TYR A 195 12.17 -8.41 7.22
CA TYR A 195 11.66 -7.05 7.19
C TYR A 195 10.97 -6.74 8.51
N PHE A 196 11.30 -5.62 9.10
CA PHE A 196 10.59 -5.11 10.27
C PHE A 196 10.71 -3.58 10.36
N ILE A 197 9.82 -2.97 11.13
CA ILE A 197 9.87 -1.54 11.39
C ILE A 197 10.08 -1.35 12.89
N SER A 198 11.24 -0.77 13.24
CA SER A 198 11.60 -0.50 14.62
C SER A 198 10.75 0.62 15.20
N TYR A 199 10.08 0.37 16.31
CA TYR A 199 9.33 1.41 17.03
C TYR A 199 10.25 2.46 17.67
N PRO A 200 11.28 2.07 18.44
CA PRO A 200 12.12 3.06 19.12
C PRO A 200 13.02 3.85 18.17
N ALA A 201 13.49 3.22 17.07
CA ALA A 201 14.35 3.91 16.11
C ALA A 201 13.57 4.62 14.99
N ASN A 202 12.29 4.29 14.83
CA ASN A 202 11.41 4.78 13.75
C ASN A 202 12.03 4.61 12.35
N VAL A 203 12.60 3.44 12.10
CA VAL A 203 13.21 3.08 10.81
C VAL A 203 12.70 1.72 10.33
N MET A 204 12.61 1.55 9.01
CA MET A 204 12.41 0.27 8.38
C MET A 204 13.75 -0.42 8.17
N VAL A 205 13.81 -1.69 8.53
CA VAL A 205 15.00 -2.53 8.36
C VAL A 205 14.68 -3.65 7.39
N MET A 206 15.57 -3.83 6.42
CA MET A 206 15.53 -4.90 5.42
C MET A 206 16.86 -5.64 5.46
N ARG A 207 16.82 -6.94 5.69
CA ARG A 207 18.02 -7.79 5.67
C ARG A 207 17.86 -8.87 4.61
N PHE A 208 18.79 -8.92 3.68
CA PHE A 208 18.91 -9.95 2.65
C PHE A 208 20.12 -10.82 2.98
N SER A 209 19.95 -12.12 3.01
CA SER A 209 21.02 -13.07 3.31
C SER A 209 20.95 -14.31 2.41
N ALA A 210 22.12 -14.88 2.17
CA ALA A 210 22.29 -16.17 1.52
C ALA A 210 23.25 -17.01 2.38
N ASP A 211 23.09 -18.34 2.35
CA ASP A 211 23.95 -19.25 3.09
C ASP A 211 25.33 -19.47 2.44
N GLN A 212 25.54 -18.91 1.26
CA GLN A 212 26.81 -18.96 0.54
C GLN A 212 27.31 -17.54 0.20
N PRO A 213 28.61 -17.26 0.34
CA PRO A 213 29.18 -15.95 0.02
C PRO A 213 29.09 -15.65 -1.47
N GLY A 214 28.95 -14.35 -1.82
CA GLY A 214 28.91 -13.87 -3.20
C GLY A 214 27.63 -14.19 -3.98
N LYS A 215 26.56 -14.67 -3.31
CA LYS A 215 25.29 -15.03 -3.94
C LYS A 215 24.22 -13.94 -3.87
N GLN A 216 24.54 -12.79 -3.31
CA GLN A 216 23.67 -11.62 -3.28
C GLN A 216 24.12 -10.60 -4.32
N ASN A 217 23.25 -10.33 -5.29
CA ASN A 217 23.41 -9.25 -6.24
C ASN A 217 22.12 -8.41 -6.23
N LEU A 218 22.16 -7.29 -5.52
CA LEU A 218 20.98 -6.50 -5.23
C LEU A 218 21.09 -5.12 -5.86
N VAL A 219 20.06 -4.74 -6.61
CA VAL A 219 19.91 -3.39 -7.14
C VAL A 219 18.69 -2.75 -6.48
N PHE A 220 18.92 -1.68 -5.75
CA PHE A 220 17.87 -0.92 -5.09
C PHE A 220 17.41 0.23 -5.97
N SER A 221 16.10 0.40 -6.08
CA SER A 221 15.52 1.55 -6.74
C SER A 221 14.28 2.03 -6.00
N TYR A 222 13.98 3.31 -6.14
CA TYR A 222 12.85 3.97 -5.51
C TYR A 222 11.97 4.63 -6.57
N ALA A 223 10.70 4.31 -6.55
CA ALA A 223 9.67 4.98 -7.34
C ALA A 223 8.81 5.84 -6.41
N PRO A 224 9.00 7.17 -6.41
CA PRO A 224 8.17 8.06 -5.62
C PRO A 224 6.74 8.04 -6.15
N ASN A 225 5.77 8.19 -5.25
CA ASN A 225 4.41 8.45 -5.70
C ASN A 225 4.37 9.82 -6.41
N PRO A 226 3.95 9.89 -7.67
CA PRO A 226 3.94 11.14 -8.43
C PRO A 226 3.04 12.21 -7.82
N VAL A 227 2.14 11.82 -6.93
CA VAL A 227 1.28 12.72 -6.17
C VAL A 227 1.98 13.27 -4.92
N SER A 228 3.00 12.58 -4.40
CA SER A 228 3.79 13.02 -3.25
C SER A 228 4.97 13.92 -3.62
N VAL A 229 5.28 14.11 -4.87
CA VAL A 229 6.45 14.85 -5.39
C VAL A 229 6.37 16.38 -5.21
N SER A 230 5.53 16.89 -4.36
CA SER A 230 5.64 18.28 -3.91
C SER A 230 6.85 18.54 -3.00
N TYR A 231 7.64 17.55 -2.65
CA TYR A 231 8.79 17.68 -1.74
C TYR A 231 10.10 17.38 -2.46
N THR A 232 10.52 18.28 -3.34
CA THR A 232 11.81 18.23 -4.04
C THR A 232 13.00 18.65 -3.20
N HIS A 233 13.00 18.47 -1.91
CA HIS A 233 14.13 18.77 -1.04
C HIS A 233 14.43 17.64 -0.04
N LEU A 234 14.64 16.43 -0.53
CA LEU A 234 15.49 15.49 0.18
C LEU A 234 16.94 15.84 -0.17
N ARG A 235 17.55 16.69 0.65
CA ARG A 235 19.01 16.80 0.69
C ARG A 235 19.53 15.51 1.33
N ALA A 236 20.33 14.77 0.55
CA ALA A 236 21.21 13.75 1.07
C ALA A 236 22.24 14.36 2.02
#